data_41f20af53dacb174ba5f06bad951208a
#
_entry.id   41f20af53dacb174ba5f06bad951208a
#
_cell.length_a   1.000
_cell.length_b   1.000
_cell.length_c   1.000
_cell.angle_alpha   90.00
_cell.angle_beta   90.00
_cell.angle_gamma   90.00
#
_symmetry.space_group_name_H-M   'P 1'
#
loop_
_entity.id
_entity.type
_entity.pdbx_description
1 polymer ?
#
loop_
_entity_poly.entity_id
_entity_poly.type
_entity_poly.pdbx_seq_one_letter_code
_entity_poly.pdbx_strand_id
1 'polypeptide(L)'
;DCFHAQGLNQKAETFYNKLIDKNPYSAPYWFGLARCYFEQQLFDKAIEACDYAIVADEEFAEAYIMKGHAFYQLGNEESALENYTLAEKYKAVSPNFLHMFIGFNEISKGHWEEGYQYIEQIIQSGDIDFTMLPSLYAHAGLCLYKLGKKHKANQYFKKSHEIDPEDVDPYLIEGRMYMEDDNFNKAIEKWATALDYAPYADTWNEIGIYCMELGQLSYARLAFEHVLDLDPHFENINEKLASLSMLLKDKENFLKYNQLCKHPFQQEDLEKLKELLESEDKEELVKAMRNILNALQ
;
A
#
# COMPACT_ATOMS: atom_id res chain seq x y z
N ASP A 1 17.27 15.85 -9.97
CA ASP A 1 15.81 15.89 -9.73
C ASP A 1 14.98 16.13 -11.01
N CYS A 2 15.39 17.06 -11.92
CA CYS A 2 14.65 17.29 -13.17
C CYS A 2 14.56 16.06 -14.09
N PHE A 3 15.51 15.15 -14.02
CA PHE A 3 15.48 13.93 -14.85
C PHE A 3 14.47 12.90 -14.35
N HIS A 4 14.23 12.84 -13.03
CA HIS A 4 13.27 11.94 -12.42
C HIS A 4 11.83 12.32 -12.77
N ALA A 5 11.49 13.59 -12.64
CA ALA A 5 10.15 14.11 -12.94
C ALA A 5 9.68 13.87 -14.39
N GLN A 6 10.58 13.53 -15.29
CA GLN A 6 10.29 13.31 -16.72
C GLN A 6 10.45 11.85 -17.18
N GLY A 7 10.60 10.87 -16.26
CA GLY A 7 10.84 9.47 -16.61
C GLY A 7 12.20 9.24 -17.33
N LEU A 8 13.20 10.13 -17.10
CA LEU A 8 14.51 10.03 -17.72
C LEU A 8 15.53 9.30 -16.84
N ASN A 9 15.07 8.25 -16.15
CA ASN A 9 15.84 7.50 -15.16
C ASN A 9 17.18 6.97 -15.70
N GLN A 10 17.21 6.50 -16.95
CA GLN A 10 18.44 6.00 -17.57
C GLN A 10 19.51 7.11 -17.76
N LYS A 11 19.09 8.35 -18.05
CA LYS A 11 20.01 9.48 -18.16
C LYS A 11 20.52 9.93 -16.78
N ALA A 12 19.65 9.88 -15.78
CA ALA A 12 20.01 10.17 -14.40
C ALA A 12 20.99 9.11 -13.86
N GLU A 13 20.77 7.83 -14.09
CA GLU A 13 21.69 6.74 -13.76
C GLU A 13 23.07 6.96 -14.39
N THR A 14 23.11 7.23 -15.70
CA THR A 14 24.37 7.52 -16.40
C THR A 14 25.08 8.75 -15.83
N PHE A 15 24.34 9.76 -15.40
CA PHE A 15 24.88 10.98 -14.79
C PHE A 15 25.51 10.68 -13.42
N TYR A 16 24.80 9.98 -12.54
CA TYR A 16 25.31 9.63 -11.21
C TYR A 16 26.51 8.69 -11.29
N ASN A 17 26.52 7.70 -12.19
CA ASN A 17 27.67 6.84 -12.42
C ASN A 17 28.93 7.64 -12.81
N LYS A 18 28.81 8.64 -13.68
CA LYS A 18 29.93 9.54 -14.03
C LYS A 18 30.42 10.40 -12.84
N LEU A 19 29.53 10.76 -11.92
CA LEU A 19 29.92 11.47 -10.70
C LEU A 19 30.65 10.56 -9.72
N ILE A 20 30.17 9.33 -9.56
CA ILE A 20 30.78 8.28 -8.74
C ILE A 20 32.18 7.93 -9.26
N ASP A 21 32.36 7.78 -10.58
CA ASP A 21 33.69 7.56 -11.19
C ASP A 21 34.71 8.65 -10.82
N LYS A 22 34.23 9.89 -10.64
CA LYS A 22 35.09 11.01 -10.26
C LYS A 22 35.35 11.10 -8.75
N ASN A 23 34.35 10.73 -7.95
CA ASN A 23 34.44 10.75 -6.49
C ASN A 23 33.60 9.61 -5.91
N PRO A 24 34.17 8.41 -5.74
CA PRO A 24 33.46 7.23 -5.23
C PRO A 24 33.11 7.32 -3.74
N TYR A 25 33.68 8.28 -3.00
CA TYR A 25 33.43 8.48 -1.57
C TYR A 25 32.38 9.56 -1.28
N SER A 26 31.53 9.89 -2.24
CA SER A 26 30.45 10.86 -2.06
C SER A 26 29.12 10.15 -1.79
N ALA A 27 28.65 10.15 -0.55
CA ALA A 27 27.36 9.59 -0.17
C ALA A 27 26.20 10.17 -0.99
N PRO A 28 26.10 11.50 -1.24
CA PRO A 28 25.03 12.06 -2.09
C PRO A 28 24.99 11.51 -3.52
N TYR A 29 26.11 11.08 -4.10
CA TYR A 29 26.12 10.54 -5.46
C TYR A 29 25.55 9.13 -5.49
N TRP A 30 25.94 8.29 -4.56
CA TRP A 30 25.38 6.96 -4.39
C TRP A 30 23.90 6.98 -4.02
N PHE A 31 23.49 7.90 -3.15
CA PHE A 31 22.08 8.11 -2.84
C PHE A 31 21.26 8.58 -4.04
N GLY A 32 21.82 9.48 -4.89
CA GLY A 32 21.18 9.86 -6.14
C GLY A 32 20.97 8.68 -7.09
N LEU A 33 21.96 7.75 -7.15
CA LEU A 33 21.84 6.51 -7.92
C LEU A 33 20.78 5.56 -7.32
N ALA A 34 20.75 5.44 -5.98
CA ALA A 34 19.74 4.64 -5.28
C ALA A 34 18.32 5.11 -5.60
N ARG A 35 18.09 6.43 -5.61
CA ARG A 35 16.80 7.02 -6.02
C ARG A 35 16.41 6.63 -7.45
N CYS A 36 17.38 6.66 -8.38
CA CYS A 36 17.13 6.24 -9.76
C CYS A 36 16.67 4.78 -9.83
N TYR A 37 17.31 3.90 -9.06
CA TYR A 37 16.93 2.49 -9.03
C TYR A 37 15.58 2.27 -8.34
N PHE A 38 15.30 2.99 -7.26
CA PHE A 38 14.03 2.90 -6.54
C PHE A 38 12.85 3.30 -7.44
N GLU A 39 12.96 4.41 -8.18
CA GLU A 39 11.92 4.86 -9.12
C GLU A 39 11.72 3.89 -10.30
N GLN A 40 12.72 3.06 -10.60
CA GLN A 40 12.62 1.98 -11.60
C GLN A 40 12.12 0.67 -10.98
N GLN A 41 11.75 0.65 -9.70
CA GLN A 41 11.37 -0.55 -8.94
C GLN A 41 12.47 -1.60 -8.86
N LEU A 42 13.72 -1.21 -9.08
CA LEU A 42 14.90 -2.06 -8.94
C LEU A 42 15.40 -2.01 -7.49
N PHE A 43 14.57 -2.50 -6.56
CA PHE A 43 14.76 -2.31 -5.12
C PHE A 43 16.07 -2.91 -4.60
N ASP A 44 16.49 -4.08 -5.07
CA ASP A 44 17.76 -4.68 -4.68
C ASP A 44 18.95 -3.79 -5.04
N LYS A 45 18.94 -3.18 -6.24
CA LYS A 45 19.98 -2.24 -6.66
C LYS A 45 19.93 -0.93 -5.87
N ALA A 46 18.73 -0.49 -5.49
CA ALA A 46 18.57 0.69 -4.65
C ALA A 46 19.19 0.45 -3.26
N ILE A 47 18.98 -0.73 -2.67
CA ILE A 47 19.58 -1.15 -1.40
C ILE A 47 21.10 -1.14 -1.51
N GLU A 48 21.66 -1.77 -2.54
CA GLU A 48 23.11 -1.82 -2.77
C GLU A 48 23.72 -0.40 -2.90
N ALA A 49 23.10 0.48 -3.66
CA ALA A 49 23.55 1.86 -3.81
C ALA A 49 23.45 2.64 -2.47
N CYS A 50 22.41 2.40 -1.65
CA CYS A 50 22.32 2.94 -0.29
C CYS A 50 23.45 2.44 0.60
N ASP A 51 23.85 1.16 0.50
CA ASP A 51 24.96 0.60 1.26
C ASP A 51 26.27 1.32 0.93
N TYR A 52 26.53 1.62 -0.35
CA TYR A 52 27.71 2.42 -0.73
C TYR A 52 27.63 3.86 -0.21
N ALA A 53 26.43 4.46 -0.16
CA ALA A 53 26.25 5.78 0.44
C ALA A 53 26.59 5.76 1.94
N ILE A 54 26.11 4.75 2.66
CA ILE A 54 26.36 4.54 4.10
C ILE A 54 27.85 4.26 4.36
N VAL A 55 28.51 3.48 3.51
CA VAL A 55 29.96 3.24 3.62
C VAL A 55 30.76 4.53 3.40
N ALA A 56 30.30 5.42 2.52
CA ALA A 56 30.95 6.72 2.27
C ALA A 56 30.71 7.71 3.42
N ASP A 57 29.53 7.64 4.06
CA ASP A 57 29.13 8.48 5.20
C ASP A 57 28.13 7.71 6.07
N GLU A 58 28.59 7.18 7.22
CA GLU A 58 27.74 6.39 8.14
C GLU A 58 26.58 7.20 8.72
N GLU A 59 26.70 8.52 8.81
CA GLU A 59 25.65 9.40 9.34
C GLU A 59 24.71 9.94 8.25
N PHE A 60 24.86 9.49 7.00
CA PHE A 60 23.98 9.91 5.89
C PHE A 60 22.59 9.26 6.00
N ALA A 61 21.78 9.85 6.84
CA ALA A 61 20.53 9.29 7.33
C ALA A 61 19.45 9.07 6.24
N GLU A 62 19.49 9.84 5.16
CA GLU A 62 18.57 9.69 4.01
C GLU A 62 18.76 8.35 3.30
N ALA A 63 19.97 7.79 3.31
CA ALA A 63 20.23 6.47 2.74
C ALA A 63 19.53 5.37 3.54
N TYR A 64 19.48 5.48 4.87
CA TYR A 64 18.73 4.52 5.70
C TYR A 64 17.22 4.61 5.44
N ILE A 65 16.65 5.80 5.27
CA ILE A 65 15.23 5.97 4.92
C ILE A 65 14.94 5.26 3.59
N MET A 66 15.74 5.55 2.56
CA MET A 66 15.55 4.97 1.23
C MET A 66 15.71 3.45 1.26
N LYS A 67 16.70 2.94 2.00
CA LYS A 67 16.92 1.51 2.19
C LYS A 67 15.75 0.86 2.91
N GLY A 68 15.21 1.51 3.94
CA GLY A 68 13.99 1.09 4.63
C GLY A 68 12.79 1.01 3.69
N HIS A 69 12.58 2.01 2.85
CA HIS A 69 11.52 1.99 1.85
C HIS A 69 11.70 0.85 0.83
N ALA A 70 12.93 0.60 0.37
CA ALA A 70 13.21 -0.49 -0.58
C ALA A 70 12.93 -1.87 0.04
N PHE A 71 13.34 -2.10 1.30
CA PHE A 71 13.01 -3.33 2.01
C PHE A 71 11.50 -3.50 2.23
N TYR A 72 10.79 -2.41 2.53
CA TYR A 72 9.34 -2.46 2.68
C TYR A 72 8.64 -2.87 1.37
N GLN A 73 9.07 -2.33 0.24
CA GLN A 73 8.56 -2.70 -1.08
C GLN A 73 8.84 -4.17 -1.44
N LEU A 74 9.92 -4.75 -0.91
CA LEU A 74 10.23 -6.17 -1.04
C LEU A 74 9.50 -7.07 -0.02
N GLY A 75 8.63 -6.49 0.84
CA GLY A 75 7.92 -7.22 1.89
C GLY A 75 8.79 -7.62 3.08
N ASN A 76 10.01 -7.07 3.18
CA ASN A 76 10.91 -7.33 4.31
C ASN A 76 10.77 -6.23 5.38
N GLU A 77 9.69 -6.35 6.16
CA GLU A 77 9.33 -5.38 7.20
C GLU A 77 10.36 -5.27 8.33
N GLU A 78 11.03 -6.37 8.68
CA GLU A 78 12.06 -6.40 9.74
C GLU A 78 13.26 -5.54 9.34
N SER A 79 13.80 -5.75 8.15
CA SER A 79 14.90 -4.92 7.64
C SER A 79 14.47 -3.47 7.39
N ALA A 80 13.22 -3.23 6.99
CA ALA A 80 12.69 -1.87 6.86
C ALA A 80 12.69 -1.16 8.22
N LEU A 81 12.18 -1.80 9.27
CA LEU A 81 12.13 -1.25 10.63
C LEU A 81 13.52 -0.98 11.18
N GLU A 82 14.49 -1.89 10.98
CA GLU A 82 15.88 -1.67 11.38
C GLU A 82 16.46 -0.40 10.76
N ASN A 83 16.27 -0.21 9.46
CA ASN A 83 16.78 0.96 8.75
C ASN A 83 16.08 2.26 9.15
N TYR A 84 14.76 2.26 9.40
CA TYR A 84 14.07 3.42 9.94
C TYR A 84 14.53 3.78 11.37
N THR A 85 14.85 2.79 12.18
CA THR A 85 15.43 2.99 13.53
C THR A 85 16.81 3.65 13.46
N LEU A 86 17.63 3.26 12.47
CA LEU A 86 18.91 3.91 12.21
C LEU A 86 18.73 5.35 11.69
N ALA A 87 17.76 5.57 10.82
CA ALA A 87 17.42 6.92 10.33
C ALA A 87 16.96 7.84 11.48
N GLU A 88 16.19 7.34 12.45
CA GLU A 88 15.80 8.09 13.65
C GLU A 88 17.03 8.41 14.52
N LYS A 89 17.90 7.44 14.74
CA LYS A 89 19.16 7.63 15.48
C LYS A 89 19.98 8.80 14.92
N TYR A 90 20.03 8.95 13.60
CA TYR A 90 20.70 10.05 12.91
C TYR A 90 19.78 11.26 12.66
N LYS A 91 18.60 11.32 13.30
CA LYS A 91 17.64 12.45 13.28
C LYS A 91 17.07 12.81 11.89
N ALA A 92 17.05 11.87 10.96
CA ALA A 92 16.44 12.08 9.65
C ALA A 92 14.92 11.88 9.66
N VAL A 93 14.40 11.14 10.64
CA VAL A 93 12.96 10.94 10.85
C VAL A 93 12.60 11.26 12.31
N SER A 94 11.35 11.66 12.53
CA SER A 94 10.85 11.85 13.88
C SER A 94 10.48 10.51 14.53
N PRO A 95 10.45 10.43 15.88
CA PRO A 95 9.92 9.27 16.59
C PRO A 95 8.49 8.94 16.15
N ASN A 96 7.68 9.95 15.82
CA ASN A 96 6.31 9.76 15.33
C ASN A 96 6.26 9.06 13.98
N PHE A 97 7.22 9.28 13.07
CA PHE A 97 7.32 8.52 11.82
C PHE A 97 7.55 7.04 12.10
N LEU A 98 8.48 6.71 13.00
CA LEU A 98 8.76 5.33 13.38
C LEU A 98 7.55 4.69 14.06
N HIS A 99 6.91 5.38 14.99
CA HIS A 99 5.68 4.91 15.64
C HIS A 99 4.55 4.68 14.64
N MET A 100 4.40 5.56 13.64
CA MET A 100 3.41 5.43 12.58
C MET A 100 3.66 4.16 11.75
N PHE A 101 4.91 3.95 11.31
CA PHE A 101 5.28 2.74 10.58
C PHE A 101 4.98 1.47 11.38
N ILE A 102 5.41 1.41 12.65
CA ILE A 102 5.13 0.26 13.53
C ILE A 102 3.62 0.11 13.73
N GLY A 103 2.91 1.19 14.03
CA GLY A 103 1.47 1.15 14.29
C GLY A 103 0.67 0.60 13.12
N PHE A 104 0.93 1.05 11.90
CA PHE A 104 0.27 0.52 10.69
C PHE A 104 0.66 -0.93 10.39
N ASN A 105 1.91 -1.29 10.62
CA ASN A 105 2.38 -2.66 10.48
C ASN A 105 1.68 -3.61 11.47
N GLU A 106 1.53 -3.22 12.73
CA GLU A 106 0.78 -4.01 13.73
C GLU A 106 -0.70 -4.12 13.37
N ILE A 107 -1.31 -3.06 12.83
CA ILE A 107 -2.68 -3.08 12.31
C ILE A 107 -2.83 -4.07 11.17
N SER A 108 -1.91 -4.10 10.22
CA SER A 108 -1.94 -5.01 9.07
C SER A 108 -1.83 -6.48 9.49
N LYS A 109 -1.11 -6.77 10.58
CA LYS A 109 -0.99 -8.09 11.20
C LYS A 109 -2.19 -8.49 12.06
N GLY A 110 -3.10 -7.56 12.32
CA GLY A 110 -4.26 -7.77 13.19
C GLY A 110 -3.95 -7.63 14.69
N HIS A 111 -2.80 -7.07 15.05
CA HIS A 111 -2.41 -6.76 16.43
C HIS A 111 -3.03 -5.42 16.86
N TRP A 112 -4.35 -5.43 17.06
CA TRP A 112 -5.16 -4.22 17.20
C TRP A 112 -4.84 -3.37 18.45
N GLU A 113 -4.45 -3.99 19.58
CA GLU A 113 -4.10 -3.25 20.80
C GLU A 113 -2.78 -2.52 20.65
N GLU A 114 -1.76 -3.19 20.10
CA GLU A 114 -0.44 -2.62 19.84
C GLU A 114 -0.54 -1.50 18.80
N GLY A 115 -1.22 -1.75 17.69
CA GLY A 115 -1.48 -0.74 16.66
C GLY A 115 -2.17 0.49 17.22
N TYR A 116 -3.22 0.30 18.05
CA TYR A 116 -3.90 1.40 18.74
C TYR A 116 -2.95 2.19 19.63
N GLN A 117 -2.10 1.53 20.41
CA GLN A 117 -1.19 2.22 21.33
C GLN A 117 -0.20 3.12 20.59
N TYR A 118 0.39 2.65 19.49
CA TYR A 118 1.31 3.48 18.69
C TYR A 118 0.60 4.67 18.04
N ILE A 119 -0.56 4.45 17.42
CA ILE A 119 -1.33 5.53 16.80
C ILE A 119 -1.79 6.56 17.85
N GLU A 120 -2.25 6.11 19.02
CA GLU A 120 -2.68 7.00 20.11
C GLU A 120 -1.51 7.84 20.64
N GLN A 121 -0.31 7.29 20.75
CA GLN A 121 0.89 8.06 21.17
C GLN A 121 1.18 9.18 20.18
N ILE A 122 1.06 8.94 18.89
CA ILE A 122 1.25 9.96 17.85
C ILE A 122 0.21 11.06 17.98
N ILE A 123 -1.07 10.69 18.10
CA ILE A 123 -2.16 11.67 18.28
C ILE A 123 -1.94 12.52 19.53
N GLN A 124 -1.50 11.92 20.65
CA GLN A 124 -1.27 12.62 21.91
C GLN A 124 -0.02 13.50 21.91
N SER A 125 1.00 13.17 21.09
CA SER A 125 2.22 13.98 21.00
C SER A 125 1.94 15.38 20.46
N GLY A 126 0.93 15.52 19.60
CA GLY A 126 0.60 16.78 18.92
C GLY A 126 1.67 17.24 17.90
N ASP A 127 2.75 16.49 17.75
CA ASP A 127 3.84 16.77 16.81
C ASP A 127 3.62 15.97 15.53
N ILE A 128 2.57 16.34 14.79
CA ILE A 128 2.19 15.69 13.53
C ILE A 128 1.58 16.70 12.58
N ASP A 129 1.72 16.44 11.28
CA ASP A 129 1.02 17.21 10.27
C ASP A 129 -0.50 17.04 10.45
N PHE A 130 -1.19 18.17 10.53
CA PHE A 130 -2.64 18.22 10.74
C PHE A 130 -3.40 17.43 9.65
N THR A 131 -2.88 17.36 8.44
CA THR A 131 -3.47 16.62 7.32
C THR A 131 -3.50 15.10 7.55
N MET A 132 -2.65 14.57 8.41
CA MET A 132 -2.61 13.14 8.74
C MET A 132 -3.58 12.74 9.87
N LEU A 133 -4.07 13.71 10.64
CA LEU A 133 -4.91 13.44 11.81
C LEU A 133 -6.21 12.68 11.48
N PRO A 134 -6.96 13.00 10.40
CA PRO A 134 -8.17 12.26 10.06
C PRO A 134 -7.90 10.76 9.87
N SER A 135 -6.89 10.41 9.08
CA SER A 135 -6.50 9.03 8.83
C SER A 135 -6.04 8.33 10.12
N LEU A 136 -5.25 8.98 10.97
CA LEU A 136 -4.84 8.41 12.26
C LEU A 136 -6.02 8.15 13.19
N TYR A 137 -6.96 9.10 13.31
CA TYR A 137 -8.18 8.87 14.08
C TYR A 137 -9.02 7.72 13.53
N ALA A 138 -9.11 7.58 12.21
CA ALA A 138 -9.84 6.49 11.57
C ALA A 138 -9.19 5.12 11.86
N HIS A 139 -7.86 5.01 11.77
CA HIS A 139 -7.15 3.77 12.09
C HIS A 139 -7.22 3.41 13.58
N ALA A 140 -7.11 4.40 14.48
CA ALA A 140 -7.35 4.18 15.91
C ALA A 140 -8.81 3.74 16.17
N GLY A 141 -9.77 4.32 15.46
CA GLY A 141 -11.17 3.91 15.46
C GLY A 141 -11.37 2.46 15.02
N LEU A 142 -10.72 2.05 13.94
CA LEU A 142 -10.71 0.66 13.45
C LEU A 142 -10.18 -0.29 14.52
N CYS A 143 -9.02 0.00 15.10
CA CYS A 143 -8.45 -0.82 16.18
C CYS A 143 -9.42 -0.98 17.35
N LEU A 144 -9.99 0.12 17.81
CA LEU A 144 -10.97 0.12 18.92
C LEU A 144 -12.22 -0.70 18.56
N TYR A 145 -12.67 -0.63 17.32
CA TYR A 145 -13.80 -1.43 16.85
C TYR A 145 -13.48 -2.92 16.89
N LYS A 146 -12.33 -3.33 16.37
CA LYS A 146 -11.84 -4.72 16.40
C LYS A 146 -11.65 -5.25 17.82
N LEU A 147 -11.30 -4.39 18.77
CA LEU A 147 -11.22 -4.70 20.20
C LEU A 147 -12.59 -4.72 20.90
N GLY A 148 -13.70 -4.56 20.18
CA GLY A 148 -15.07 -4.56 20.73
C GLY A 148 -15.45 -3.25 21.44
N LYS A 149 -14.59 -2.24 21.46
CA LYS A 149 -14.81 -0.92 22.11
C LYS A 149 -15.63 0.01 21.19
N LYS A 150 -16.76 -0.47 20.65
CA LYS A 150 -17.53 0.17 19.57
C LYS A 150 -17.92 1.63 19.86
N HIS A 151 -18.30 1.97 21.09
CA HIS A 151 -18.66 3.34 21.45
C HIS A 151 -17.46 4.31 21.32
N LYS A 152 -16.28 3.90 21.77
CA LYS A 152 -15.05 4.70 21.65
C LYS A 152 -14.61 4.80 20.19
N ALA A 153 -14.72 3.72 19.43
CA ALA A 153 -14.45 3.70 17.99
C ALA A 153 -15.27 4.77 17.24
N ASN A 154 -16.59 4.82 17.50
CA ASN A 154 -17.46 5.82 16.88
C ASN A 154 -17.07 7.27 17.25
N GLN A 155 -16.55 7.51 18.46
CA GLN A 155 -16.04 8.83 18.84
C GLN A 155 -14.78 9.21 18.03
N TYR A 156 -13.92 8.24 17.71
CA TYR A 156 -12.72 8.45 16.92
C TYR A 156 -13.07 8.71 15.46
N PHE A 157 -13.95 7.92 14.84
CA PHE A 157 -14.44 8.21 13.49
C PHE A 157 -15.12 9.58 13.41
N LYS A 158 -15.93 9.94 14.42
CA LYS A 158 -16.55 11.27 14.45
C LYS A 158 -15.50 12.39 14.51
N LYS A 159 -14.45 12.26 15.31
CA LYS A 159 -13.33 13.22 15.34
C LYS A 159 -12.62 13.31 14.00
N SER A 160 -12.37 12.18 13.35
CA SER A 160 -11.79 12.15 12.01
C SER A 160 -12.59 13.02 11.04
N HIS A 161 -13.90 12.80 10.94
CA HIS A 161 -14.80 13.56 10.07
C HIS A 161 -15.00 15.04 10.50
N GLU A 162 -14.84 15.37 11.81
CA GLU A 162 -14.88 16.75 12.28
C GLU A 162 -13.63 17.55 11.89
N ILE A 163 -12.47 16.88 11.75
CA ILE A 163 -11.20 17.50 11.35
C ILE A 163 -11.20 17.79 9.86
N ASP A 164 -11.51 16.79 9.05
CA ASP A 164 -11.63 16.91 7.59
C ASP A 164 -12.80 16.05 7.09
N PRO A 165 -13.94 16.66 6.79
CA PRO A 165 -15.10 15.94 6.25
C PRO A 165 -14.91 15.43 4.83
N GLU A 166 -13.94 15.95 4.06
CA GLU A 166 -13.68 15.62 2.66
C GLU A 166 -12.58 14.55 2.51
N ASP A 167 -11.88 14.22 3.61
CA ASP A 167 -10.91 13.12 3.61
C ASP A 167 -11.62 11.78 3.36
N VAL A 168 -11.23 11.08 2.32
CA VAL A 168 -11.89 9.83 1.88
C VAL A 168 -11.47 8.61 2.69
N ASP A 169 -10.27 8.60 3.24
CA ASP A 169 -9.69 7.45 3.97
C ASP A 169 -10.60 6.97 5.12
N PRO A 170 -11.14 7.86 5.99
CA PRO A 170 -12.04 7.44 7.06
C PRO A 170 -13.30 6.72 6.54
N TYR A 171 -13.88 7.18 5.45
CA TYR A 171 -15.05 6.54 4.85
C TYR A 171 -14.73 5.18 4.23
N LEU A 172 -13.56 5.05 3.60
CA LEU A 172 -13.09 3.77 3.05
C LEU A 172 -12.87 2.75 4.18
N ILE A 173 -12.25 3.15 5.28
CA ILE A 173 -12.01 2.30 6.46
C ILE A 173 -13.34 1.89 7.12
N GLU A 174 -14.27 2.82 7.32
CA GLU A 174 -15.60 2.50 7.87
C GLU A 174 -16.38 1.57 6.94
N GLY A 175 -16.33 1.81 5.63
CA GLY A 175 -16.98 0.95 4.64
C GLY A 175 -16.45 -0.49 4.69
N ARG A 176 -15.12 -0.66 4.71
CA ARG A 176 -14.48 -1.97 4.90
C ARG A 176 -14.93 -2.64 6.20
N MET A 177 -14.90 -1.92 7.31
CA MET A 177 -15.31 -2.41 8.62
C MET A 177 -16.76 -2.91 8.62
N TYR A 178 -17.69 -2.15 8.01
CA TYR A 178 -19.08 -2.56 7.90
C TYR A 178 -19.29 -3.73 6.93
N MET A 179 -18.47 -3.83 5.89
CA MET A 179 -18.51 -4.96 4.95
C MET A 179 -18.08 -6.27 5.65
N GLU A 180 -17.04 -6.21 6.49
CA GLU A 180 -16.59 -7.36 7.30
C GLU A 180 -17.65 -7.83 8.31
N ASP A 181 -18.48 -6.92 8.83
CA ASP A 181 -19.60 -7.23 9.74
C ASP A 181 -20.90 -7.63 8.99
N ASP A 182 -20.85 -7.92 7.70
CA ASP A 182 -21.99 -8.20 6.81
C ASP A 182 -23.05 -7.08 6.77
N ASN A 183 -22.68 -5.86 7.18
CA ASN A 183 -23.55 -4.69 7.15
C ASN A 183 -23.42 -3.93 5.81
N PHE A 184 -23.82 -4.62 4.74
CA PHE A 184 -23.65 -4.12 3.36
C PHE A 184 -24.24 -2.73 3.12
N ASN A 185 -25.40 -2.43 3.71
CA ASN A 185 -26.05 -1.13 3.52
C ASN A 185 -25.18 0.03 4.03
N LYS A 186 -24.60 -0.12 5.22
CA LYS A 186 -23.70 0.91 5.79
C LYS A 186 -22.37 0.96 5.07
N ALA A 187 -21.85 -0.18 4.64
CA ALA A 187 -20.62 -0.21 3.84
C ALA A 187 -20.77 0.58 2.55
N ILE A 188 -21.87 0.34 1.81
CA ILE A 188 -22.17 1.05 0.57
C ILE A 188 -22.43 2.55 0.84
N GLU A 189 -23.13 2.91 1.92
CA GLU A 189 -23.34 4.31 2.33
C GLU A 189 -22.02 5.04 2.53
N LYS A 190 -21.08 4.42 3.25
CA LYS A 190 -19.76 5.02 3.51
C LYS A 190 -18.92 5.15 2.25
N TRP A 191 -18.87 4.11 1.43
CA TRP A 191 -18.14 4.16 0.15
C TRP A 191 -18.78 5.13 -0.85
N ALA A 192 -20.11 5.26 -0.87
CA ALA A 192 -20.77 6.28 -1.69
C ALA A 192 -20.35 7.70 -1.25
N THR A 193 -20.24 7.95 0.07
CA THR A 193 -19.75 9.24 0.58
C THR A 193 -18.30 9.48 0.15
N ALA A 194 -17.41 8.47 0.22
CA ALA A 194 -16.04 8.58 -0.28
C ALA A 194 -16.00 8.95 -1.77
N LEU A 195 -16.86 8.31 -2.58
CA LEU A 195 -16.97 8.57 -4.02
C LEU A 195 -17.61 9.91 -4.35
N ASP A 196 -18.46 10.46 -3.48
CA ASP A 196 -19.00 11.82 -3.64
C ASP A 196 -17.89 12.88 -3.54
N TYR A 197 -16.87 12.64 -2.68
CA TYR A 197 -15.71 13.53 -2.53
C TYR A 197 -14.61 13.24 -3.55
N ALA A 198 -14.33 11.97 -3.83
CA ALA A 198 -13.27 11.55 -4.73
C ALA A 198 -13.75 10.47 -5.72
N PRO A 199 -14.46 10.85 -6.80
CA PRO A 199 -14.97 9.91 -7.81
C PRO A 199 -13.89 9.47 -8.80
N TYR A 200 -12.70 9.12 -8.29
CA TYR A 200 -11.54 8.77 -9.10
C TYR A 200 -11.33 7.26 -9.20
N ALA A 201 -10.55 6.85 -10.20
CA ALA A 201 -10.20 5.45 -10.41
C ALA A 201 -9.50 4.84 -9.18
N ASP A 202 -8.64 5.61 -8.49
CA ASP A 202 -7.96 5.17 -7.27
C ASP A 202 -8.96 4.79 -6.16
N THR A 203 -9.98 5.61 -5.91
CA THR A 203 -11.01 5.34 -4.90
C THR A 203 -11.78 4.06 -5.20
N TRP A 204 -12.20 3.88 -6.46
CA TRP A 204 -12.85 2.65 -6.90
C TRP A 204 -11.93 1.43 -6.78
N ASN A 205 -10.63 1.61 -7.09
CA ASN A 205 -9.65 0.55 -6.96
C ASN A 205 -9.49 0.10 -5.50
N GLU A 206 -9.41 1.02 -4.54
CA GLU A 206 -9.37 0.70 -3.11
C GLU A 206 -10.60 -0.09 -2.65
N ILE A 207 -11.80 0.35 -3.04
CA ILE A 207 -13.05 -0.36 -2.76
C ILE A 207 -13.00 -1.78 -3.35
N GLY A 208 -12.52 -1.91 -4.59
CA GLY A 208 -12.37 -3.19 -5.26
C GLY A 208 -11.42 -4.14 -4.53
N ILE A 209 -10.28 -3.63 -4.07
CA ILE A 209 -9.30 -4.37 -3.28
C ILE A 209 -9.93 -4.85 -1.96
N TYR A 210 -10.60 -3.97 -1.21
CA TYR A 210 -11.27 -4.35 0.04
C TYR A 210 -12.33 -5.41 -0.17
N CYS A 211 -13.16 -5.27 -1.21
CA CYS A 211 -14.16 -6.28 -1.55
C CYS A 211 -13.52 -7.63 -1.91
N MET A 212 -12.40 -7.62 -2.64
CA MET A 212 -11.68 -8.82 -3.03
C MET A 212 -11.07 -9.51 -1.80
N GLU A 213 -10.40 -8.78 -0.90
CA GLU A 213 -9.85 -9.32 0.35
C GLU A 213 -10.90 -9.97 1.25
N LEU A 214 -12.12 -9.45 1.24
CA LEU A 214 -13.26 -9.95 2.00
C LEU A 214 -14.04 -11.07 1.26
N GLY A 215 -13.57 -11.51 0.09
CA GLY A 215 -14.24 -12.53 -0.71
C GLY A 215 -15.53 -12.06 -1.38
N GLN A 216 -15.82 -10.77 -1.36
CA GLN A 216 -17.01 -10.16 -2.00
C GLN A 216 -16.76 -9.92 -3.50
N LEU A 217 -16.53 -11.02 -4.23
CA LEU A 217 -15.99 -10.99 -5.60
C LEU A 217 -16.87 -10.23 -6.60
N SER A 218 -18.19 -10.28 -6.44
CA SER A 218 -19.10 -9.57 -7.33
C SER A 218 -19.01 -8.05 -7.18
N TYR A 219 -18.85 -7.56 -5.93
CA TYR A 219 -18.64 -6.14 -5.66
C TYR A 219 -17.25 -5.69 -6.10
N ALA A 220 -16.23 -6.52 -5.89
CA ALA A 220 -14.88 -6.26 -6.37
C ALA A 220 -14.85 -6.09 -7.89
N ARG A 221 -15.52 -6.99 -8.64
CA ARG A 221 -15.63 -6.89 -10.10
C ARG A 221 -16.29 -5.57 -10.53
N LEU A 222 -17.43 -5.23 -9.93
CA LEU A 222 -18.13 -3.98 -10.25
C LEU A 222 -17.22 -2.77 -10.03
N ALA A 223 -16.49 -2.72 -8.92
CA ALA A 223 -15.58 -1.62 -8.62
C ALA A 223 -14.44 -1.53 -9.65
N PHE A 224 -13.81 -2.66 -9.99
CA PHE A 224 -12.71 -2.67 -10.99
C PHE A 224 -13.21 -2.39 -12.42
N GLU A 225 -14.44 -2.76 -12.78
CA GLU A 225 -15.05 -2.35 -14.04
C GLU A 225 -15.22 -0.83 -14.10
N HIS A 226 -15.62 -0.17 -12.99
CA HIS A 226 -15.64 1.29 -12.90
C HIS A 226 -14.25 1.91 -13.01
N VAL A 227 -13.20 1.29 -12.44
CA VAL A 227 -11.81 1.73 -12.64
C VAL A 227 -11.47 1.71 -14.14
N LEU A 228 -11.76 0.60 -14.82
CA LEU A 228 -11.47 0.45 -16.25
C LEU A 228 -12.25 1.47 -17.12
N ASP A 229 -13.48 1.81 -16.74
CA ASP A 229 -14.29 2.82 -17.43
C ASP A 229 -13.73 4.24 -17.24
N LEU A 230 -13.19 4.55 -16.05
CA LEU A 230 -12.62 5.86 -15.74
C LEU A 230 -11.21 6.03 -16.28
N ASP A 231 -10.38 5.01 -16.15
CA ASP A 231 -9.01 4.96 -16.66
C ASP A 231 -8.67 3.59 -17.28
N PRO A 232 -8.82 3.44 -18.61
CA PRO A 232 -8.49 2.20 -19.32
C PRO A 232 -7.02 1.78 -19.22
N HIS A 233 -6.13 2.68 -18.76
CA HIS A 233 -4.70 2.44 -18.60
C HIS A 233 -4.28 2.30 -17.14
N PHE A 234 -5.24 2.23 -16.22
CA PHE A 234 -4.95 2.05 -14.80
C PHE A 234 -4.10 0.81 -14.58
N GLU A 235 -3.09 0.93 -13.70
CA GLU A 235 -2.07 -0.10 -13.53
C GLU A 235 -2.69 -1.44 -13.08
N ASN A 236 -2.34 -2.50 -13.83
CA ASN A 236 -2.74 -3.88 -13.58
C ASN A 236 -4.27 -4.11 -13.49
N ILE A 237 -5.11 -3.23 -14.06
CA ILE A 237 -6.57 -3.36 -13.96
C ILE A 237 -7.08 -4.60 -14.72
N ASN A 238 -6.51 -4.89 -15.88
CA ASN A 238 -6.90 -6.06 -16.67
C ASN A 238 -6.49 -7.36 -15.97
N GLU A 239 -5.34 -7.39 -15.32
CA GLU A 239 -4.86 -8.51 -14.52
C GLU A 239 -5.80 -8.78 -13.32
N LYS A 240 -6.22 -7.73 -12.61
CA LYS A 240 -7.20 -7.82 -11.51
C LYS A 240 -8.53 -8.38 -12.00
N LEU A 241 -9.07 -7.85 -13.11
CA LEU A 241 -10.32 -8.31 -13.70
C LEU A 241 -10.22 -9.73 -14.26
N ALA A 242 -9.10 -10.10 -14.86
CA ALA A 242 -8.87 -11.47 -15.34
C ALA A 242 -8.84 -12.45 -14.14
N SER A 243 -8.09 -12.14 -13.08
CA SER A 243 -8.04 -12.95 -11.85
C SER A 243 -9.42 -13.13 -11.23
N LEU A 244 -10.19 -12.05 -11.11
CA LEU A 244 -11.55 -12.09 -10.59
C LEU A 244 -12.50 -12.91 -11.45
N SER A 245 -12.42 -12.75 -12.77
CA SER A 245 -13.25 -13.52 -13.71
C SER A 245 -12.98 -15.02 -13.59
N MET A 246 -11.73 -15.39 -13.34
CA MET A 246 -11.36 -16.78 -13.11
C MET A 246 -11.93 -17.31 -11.79
N LEU A 247 -11.81 -16.54 -10.68
CA LEU A 247 -12.38 -16.89 -9.38
C LEU A 247 -13.91 -17.02 -9.45
N LEU A 248 -14.56 -16.19 -10.25
CA LEU A 248 -16.01 -16.24 -10.51
C LEU A 248 -16.41 -17.31 -11.52
N LYS A 249 -15.45 -18.08 -12.06
CA LYS A 249 -15.66 -19.09 -13.12
C LYS A 249 -16.27 -18.52 -14.40
N ASP A 250 -16.05 -17.23 -14.66
CA ASP A 250 -16.51 -16.49 -15.82
C ASP A 250 -15.47 -16.55 -16.94
N LYS A 251 -15.54 -17.61 -17.73
CA LYS A 251 -14.57 -17.90 -18.81
C LYS A 251 -14.55 -16.81 -19.88
N GLU A 252 -15.68 -16.23 -20.20
CA GLU A 252 -15.78 -15.23 -21.27
C GLU A 252 -15.03 -13.94 -20.88
N ASN A 253 -15.33 -13.40 -19.72
CA ASN A 253 -14.64 -12.21 -19.20
C ASN A 253 -13.17 -12.48 -18.87
N PHE A 254 -12.82 -13.68 -18.38
CA PHE A 254 -11.43 -14.07 -18.23
C PHE A 254 -10.66 -13.95 -19.54
N LEU A 255 -11.14 -14.56 -20.63
CA LEU A 255 -10.47 -14.51 -21.92
C LEU A 255 -10.35 -13.07 -22.46
N LYS A 256 -11.43 -12.26 -22.28
CA LYS A 256 -11.45 -10.84 -22.64
C LYS A 256 -10.35 -10.06 -21.95
N TYR A 257 -10.29 -10.12 -20.63
CA TYR A 257 -9.32 -9.33 -19.85
C TYR A 257 -7.90 -9.88 -19.96
N ASN A 258 -7.71 -11.20 -19.99
CA ASN A 258 -6.40 -11.83 -20.11
C ASN A 258 -5.67 -11.45 -21.42
N GLN A 259 -6.41 -11.22 -22.49
CA GLN A 259 -5.83 -10.73 -23.76
C GLN A 259 -5.32 -9.29 -23.67
N LEU A 260 -5.81 -8.51 -22.71
CA LEU A 260 -5.44 -7.11 -22.50
C LEU A 260 -4.36 -6.93 -21.42
N CYS A 261 -3.99 -8.00 -20.70
CA CYS A 261 -2.95 -7.97 -19.69
C CYS A 261 -1.57 -7.68 -20.27
N LYS A 262 -0.76 -6.92 -19.56
CA LYS A 262 0.68 -6.79 -19.88
C LYS A 262 1.40 -8.12 -19.72
N HIS A 263 1.02 -8.89 -18.70
CA HIS A 263 1.53 -10.22 -18.39
C HIS A 263 0.37 -11.22 -18.36
N PRO A 264 -0.06 -11.75 -19.53
CA PRO A 264 -1.18 -12.68 -19.59
C PRO A 264 -0.91 -13.95 -18.78
N PHE A 265 -1.92 -14.41 -18.04
CA PHE A 265 -1.87 -15.68 -17.31
C PHE A 265 -1.55 -16.83 -18.27
N GLN A 266 -0.54 -17.62 -17.93
CA GLN A 266 -0.12 -18.80 -18.67
C GLN A 266 -0.90 -20.03 -18.22
N GLN A 267 -0.79 -21.12 -18.96
CA GLN A 267 -1.53 -22.35 -18.66
C GLN A 267 -1.17 -22.96 -17.31
N GLU A 268 0.08 -22.80 -16.87
CA GLU A 268 0.54 -23.24 -15.54
C GLU A 268 -0.11 -22.47 -14.40
N ASP A 269 -0.31 -21.16 -14.56
CA ASP A 269 -0.99 -20.31 -13.58
C ASP A 269 -2.47 -20.68 -13.47
N LEU A 270 -3.08 -21.03 -14.61
CA LEU A 270 -4.47 -21.47 -14.69
C LEU A 270 -4.68 -22.82 -14.01
N GLU A 271 -3.74 -23.76 -14.13
CA GLU A 271 -3.80 -25.06 -13.47
C GLU A 271 -3.69 -24.92 -11.95
N LYS A 272 -2.73 -24.13 -11.46
CA LYS A 272 -2.58 -23.83 -10.01
C LYS A 272 -3.82 -23.18 -9.41
N LEU A 273 -4.40 -22.21 -10.10
CA LEU A 273 -5.62 -21.54 -9.63
C LEU A 273 -6.84 -22.47 -9.71
N LYS A 274 -6.88 -23.39 -10.66
CA LYS A 274 -7.94 -24.40 -10.74
C LYS A 274 -7.88 -25.37 -9.57
N GLU A 275 -6.69 -25.85 -9.20
CA GLU A 275 -6.47 -26.68 -8.02
C GLU A 275 -6.92 -25.96 -6.73
N LEU A 276 -6.59 -24.67 -6.58
CA LEU A 276 -7.03 -23.86 -5.45
C LEU A 276 -8.56 -23.66 -5.41
N LEU A 277 -9.21 -23.51 -6.56
CA LEU A 277 -10.67 -23.41 -6.66
C LEU A 277 -11.41 -24.71 -6.38
N GLU A 278 -10.74 -25.86 -6.56
CA GLU A 278 -11.28 -27.20 -6.29
C GLU A 278 -11.08 -27.61 -4.82
N SER A 279 -10.16 -26.94 -4.07
CA SER A 279 -9.85 -27.29 -2.68
C SER A 279 -10.98 -26.98 -1.68
N GLU A 280 -11.99 -26.20 -2.06
CA GLU A 280 -13.09 -25.71 -1.20
C GLU A 280 -12.63 -24.98 0.08
N ASP A 281 -11.34 -24.78 0.27
CA ASP A 281 -10.76 -24.08 1.42
C ASP A 281 -10.80 -22.56 1.20
N LYS A 282 -11.72 -21.90 1.91
CA LYS A 282 -11.88 -20.44 1.81
C LYS A 282 -10.65 -19.68 2.29
N GLU A 283 -9.90 -20.21 3.26
CA GLU A 283 -8.67 -19.55 3.75
C GLU A 283 -7.55 -19.63 2.73
N GLU A 284 -7.38 -20.79 2.07
CA GLU A 284 -6.41 -20.92 0.96
C GLU A 284 -6.80 -20.05 -0.23
N LEU A 285 -8.09 -19.95 -0.54
CA LEU A 285 -8.58 -19.08 -1.61
C LEU A 285 -8.27 -17.60 -1.32
N VAL A 286 -8.56 -17.10 -0.11
CA VAL A 286 -8.25 -15.74 0.31
C VAL A 286 -6.75 -15.49 0.31
N LYS A 287 -5.93 -16.46 0.74
CA LYS A 287 -4.47 -16.37 0.70
C LYS A 287 -3.94 -16.32 -0.74
N ALA A 288 -4.49 -17.12 -1.65
CA ALA A 288 -4.16 -17.06 -3.07
C ALA A 288 -4.54 -15.71 -3.69
N MET A 289 -5.70 -15.15 -3.34
CA MET A 289 -6.13 -13.83 -3.77
C MET A 289 -5.18 -12.74 -3.29
N ARG A 290 -4.75 -12.77 -2.02
CA ARG A 290 -3.72 -11.87 -1.50
C ARG A 290 -2.39 -12.00 -2.26
N ASN A 291 -1.96 -13.23 -2.51
CA ASN A 291 -0.72 -13.46 -3.26
C ASN A 291 -0.80 -12.93 -4.70
N ILE A 292 -1.97 -13.06 -5.35
CA ILE A 292 -2.20 -12.49 -6.67
C ILE A 292 -2.15 -10.97 -6.61
N LEU A 293 -2.83 -10.35 -5.64
CA LEU A 293 -2.80 -8.90 -5.44
C LEU A 293 -1.38 -8.38 -5.17
N ASN A 294 -0.63 -9.06 -4.32
CA ASN A 294 0.75 -8.69 -4.00
C ASN A 294 1.71 -8.89 -5.18
N ALA A 295 1.48 -9.88 -6.04
CA ALA A 295 2.26 -10.10 -7.26
C ALA A 295 1.92 -9.10 -8.38
N LEU A 296 0.79 -8.42 -8.27
CA LEU A 296 0.32 -7.39 -9.20
C LEU A 296 0.61 -5.96 -8.69
N GLN A 297 1.12 -5.80 -7.47
CA GLN A 297 1.70 -4.56 -6.94
C GLN A 297 3.17 -4.46 -7.31
#